data_a4a372be1041863e6b4f83b638bb7db4
#
_entry.id   a4a372be1041863e6b4f83b638bb7db4
#
_cell.length_a   1.000
_cell.length_b   1.000
_cell.length_c   1.000
_cell.angle_alpha   90.00
_cell.angle_beta   90.00
_cell.angle_gamma   90.00
#
_symmetry.space_group_name_H-M   'P 1'
#
loop_
_entity.id
_entity.type
_entity.pdbx_description
1 polymer ?
#
loop_
_entity_poly.entity_id
_entity_poly.type
_entity_poly.pdbx_seq_one_letter_code
_entity_poly.pdbx_strand_id
1 'polypeptide(L)'
;MTLNVGDNLIDFTLKNANSNIGEDEVNAVKFAQENGLVVVFECNHCPYVVASVLRMNSLAKYCFDNGIGFIGINSNDSSVYETDSFEHMVKRADKGMPYPYLHDEDQSVASQYGAKRTPEFFFFNKDNSLVYKGRMDDSPKNPADVTSTDLLDAVNAVLAGNEPEIKTTESIGCSVKWKA
;
A
#
# COMPACT_ATOMS: atom_id res chain seq x y z
N MET A 1 -11.57 -9.33 -11.00
CA MET A 1 -11.33 -8.01 -11.60
C MET A 1 -9.93 -7.57 -11.21
N THR A 2 -9.24 -6.80 -12.02
CA THR A 2 -7.89 -6.31 -11.74
C THR A 2 -7.79 -4.87 -12.23
N LEU A 3 -7.33 -3.96 -11.36
CA LEU A 3 -7.05 -2.59 -11.76
C LEU A 3 -5.85 -2.54 -12.70
N ASN A 4 -5.99 -1.79 -13.77
CA ASN A 4 -4.92 -1.54 -14.73
C ASN A 4 -4.56 -0.07 -14.76
N VAL A 5 -3.35 0.24 -15.19
CA VAL A 5 -2.90 1.63 -15.37
C VAL A 5 -3.89 2.35 -16.29
N GLY A 6 -4.32 3.54 -15.86
CA GLY A 6 -5.37 4.32 -16.51
C GLY A 6 -6.75 4.18 -15.89
N ASP A 7 -6.99 3.13 -15.10
CA ASP A 7 -8.27 2.96 -14.42
C ASP A 7 -8.42 3.94 -13.24
N ASN A 8 -9.65 4.24 -12.90
CA ASN A 8 -9.95 5.12 -11.78
C ASN A 8 -9.82 4.41 -10.44
N LEU A 9 -9.45 5.17 -9.42
CA LEU A 9 -9.46 4.74 -8.03
C LEU A 9 -10.83 4.13 -7.70
N ILE A 10 -10.83 2.92 -7.16
CA ILE A 10 -12.01 2.30 -6.57
C ILE A 10 -12.05 2.74 -5.11
N ASP A 11 -13.05 3.53 -4.75
CA ASP A 11 -13.15 4.06 -3.40
C ASP A 11 -13.46 2.97 -2.37
N PHE A 12 -13.03 3.20 -1.15
CA PHE A 12 -13.32 2.31 -0.03
C PHE A 12 -13.29 3.10 1.28
N THR A 13 -13.96 2.56 2.30
CA THR A 13 -13.89 3.04 3.67
C THR A 13 -13.66 1.83 4.57
N LEU A 14 -12.57 1.82 5.30
CA LEU A 14 -12.18 0.69 6.12
C LEU A 14 -11.76 1.14 7.52
N LYS A 15 -11.86 0.21 8.47
CA LYS A 15 -11.47 0.43 9.86
C LYS A 15 -9.95 0.58 9.97
N ASN A 16 -9.52 1.61 10.70
CA ASN A 16 -8.12 1.96 10.87
C ASN A 16 -7.56 1.42 12.17
N ALA A 17 -6.50 0.64 12.09
CA ALA A 17 -5.78 0.10 13.23
C ALA A 17 -4.73 1.07 13.79
N ASN A 18 -4.39 2.13 13.07
CA ASN A 18 -3.40 3.11 13.49
C ASN A 18 -4.08 4.37 14.06
N SER A 19 -4.35 4.33 15.36
CA SER A 19 -5.06 5.42 16.04
C SER A 19 -4.27 6.74 16.10
N ASN A 20 -2.96 6.70 15.81
CA ASN A 20 -2.12 7.89 15.81
C ASN A 20 -2.16 8.65 14.48
N ILE A 21 -2.59 7.99 13.42
CA ILE A 21 -2.61 8.55 12.06
C ILE A 21 -3.99 8.29 11.44
N GLY A 22 -4.74 9.35 11.23
CA GLY A 22 -6.08 9.25 10.65
C GLY A 22 -7.16 8.97 11.68
N GLU A 23 -8.39 8.86 11.21
CA GLU A 23 -9.58 8.61 12.04
C GLU A 23 -9.83 7.11 12.20
N ASP A 24 -10.85 6.73 12.99
CA ASP A 24 -11.21 5.32 13.22
C ASP A 24 -11.57 4.58 11.95
N GLU A 25 -12.18 5.28 11.00
CA GLU A 25 -12.41 4.79 9.65
C GLU A 25 -11.78 5.76 8.66
N VAL A 26 -11.15 5.23 7.61
CA VAL A 26 -10.48 6.04 6.58
C VAL A 26 -11.09 5.73 5.23
N ASN A 27 -11.49 6.79 4.52
CA ASN A 27 -11.98 6.74 3.15
C ASN A 27 -10.87 7.12 2.17
N ALA A 28 -10.67 6.32 1.13
CA ALA A 28 -9.57 6.49 0.19
C ALA A 28 -9.60 7.86 -0.52
N VAL A 29 -10.74 8.22 -1.10
CA VAL A 29 -10.87 9.48 -1.85
C VAL A 29 -10.63 10.69 -0.96
N LYS A 30 -11.15 10.66 0.27
CA LYS A 30 -10.95 11.75 1.23
C LYS A 30 -9.52 11.82 1.76
N PHE A 31 -8.83 10.68 1.85
CA PHE A 31 -7.47 10.63 2.36
C PHE A 31 -6.43 10.97 1.28
N ALA A 32 -6.78 10.83 0.01
CA ALA A 32 -5.92 11.27 -1.09
C ALA A 32 -5.54 12.73 -0.92
N GLN A 33 -4.30 13.05 -1.23
CA GLN A 33 -3.77 14.40 -1.13
C GLN A 33 -3.77 15.08 -2.50
N GLU A 34 -3.32 16.32 -2.53
CA GLU A 34 -3.33 17.16 -3.75
C GLU A 34 -2.59 16.55 -4.95
N ASN A 35 -1.56 15.71 -4.69
CA ASN A 35 -0.75 15.09 -5.74
C ASN A 35 -1.00 13.59 -5.91
N GLY A 36 -1.91 13.01 -5.13
CA GLY A 36 -2.30 11.62 -5.32
C GLY A 36 -2.36 10.77 -4.06
N LEU A 37 -2.33 9.46 -4.26
CA LEU A 37 -2.48 8.46 -3.20
C LEU A 37 -1.73 7.18 -3.56
N VAL A 38 -0.97 6.67 -2.62
CA VAL A 38 -0.40 5.31 -2.68
C VAL A 38 -1.22 4.40 -1.77
N VAL A 39 -1.63 3.24 -2.30
CA VAL A 39 -2.27 2.17 -1.53
C VAL A 39 -1.35 0.96 -1.58
N VAL A 40 -1.02 0.40 -0.42
CA VAL A 40 -0.23 -0.83 -0.35
C VAL A 40 -1.03 -1.93 0.35
N PHE A 41 -1.14 -3.09 -0.30
CA PHE A 41 -1.65 -4.29 0.35
C PHE A 41 -0.48 -4.96 1.05
N GLU A 42 -0.60 -5.12 2.36
CA GLU A 42 0.46 -5.64 3.20
C GLU A 42 -0.11 -6.49 4.33
N CYS A 43 0.76 -7.07 5.14
CA CYS A 43 0.35 -7.89 6.29
C CYS A 43 1.39 -7.81 7.40
N ASN A 44 1.13 -8.47 8.53
CA ASN A 44 1.98 -8.32 9.72
C ASN A 44 3.18 -9.27 9.73
N HIS A 45 3.09 -10.42 9.08
CA HIS A 45 4.08 -11.50 9.26
C HIS A 45 4.83 -11.89 8.00
N CYS A 46 4.45 -11.39 6.83
CA CYS A 46 5.12 -11.75 5.57
C CYS A 46 6.58 -11.27 5.61
N PRO A 47 7.57 -12.17 5.37
CA PRO A 47 8.98 -11.77 5.40
C PRO A 47 9.33 -10.63 4.44
N TYR A 48 8.68 -10.57 3.30
CA TYR A 48 8.87 -9.48 2.33
C TYR A 48 8.38 -8.14 2.87
N VAL A 49 7.26 -8.13 3.60
CA VAL A 49 6.75 -6.92 4.24
C VAL A 49 7.64 -6.52 5.41
N VAL A 50 7.96 -7.47 6.29
CA VAL A 50 8.78 -7.19 7.48
C VAL A 50 10.13 -6.59 7.09
N ALA A 51 10.79 -7.14 6.08
CA ALA A 51 12.07 -6.63 5.60
C ALA A 51 11.95 -5.25 4.93
N SER A 52 10.76 -4.86 4.50
CA SER A 52 10.52 -3.60 3.77
C SER A 52 9.98 -2.47 4.66
N VAL A 53 9.65 -2.74 5.93
CA VAL A 53 8.94 -1.79 6.80
C VAL A 53 9.64 -0.43 6.87
N LEU A 54 10.95 -0.39 7.10
CA LEU A 54 11.66 0.88 7.22
C LEU A 54 11.65 1.68 5.91
N ARG A 55 11.78 1.00 4.78
CA ARG A 55 11.73 1.63 3.46
C ARG A 55 10.33 2.13 3.13
N MET A 56 9.29 1.35 3.47
CA MET A 56 7.90 1.78 3.32
C MET A 56 7.60 3.00 4.18
N ASN A 57 8.07 3.00 5.44
CA ASN A 57 7.89 4.13 6.33
C ASN A 57 8.56 5.40 5.80
N SER A 58 9.79 5.27 5.29
CA SER A 58 10.52 6.39 4.70
C SER A 58 9.82 6.92 3.45
N LEU A 59 9.34 6.02 2.60
CA LEU A 59 8.61 6.40 1.39
C LEU A 59 7.28 7.09 1.73
N ALA A 60 6.57 6.59 2.74
CA ALA A 60 5.32 7.20 3.20
C ALA A 60 5.54 8.63 3.68
N LYS A 61 6.58 8.87 4.47
CA LYS A 61 6.94 10.23 4.93
C LYS A 61 7.27 11.14 3.76
N TYR A 62 8.06 10.64 2.81
CA TYR A 62 8.37 11.39 1.58
C TYR A 62 7.11 11.74 0.80
N CYS A 63 6.18 10.79 0.66
CA CYS A 63 4.90 11.02 0.00
C CYS A 63 4.11 12.12 0.72
N PHE A 64 3.92 12.03 2.03
CA PHE A 64 3.19 13.04 2.79
C PHE A 64 3.83 14.43 2.68
N ASP A 65 5.15 14.50 2.72
CA ASP A 65 5.88 15.76 2.57
C ASP A 65 5.68 16.39 1.18
N ASN A 66 5.28 15.60 0.19
CA ASN A 66 5.09 16.02 -1.19
C ASN A 66 3.62 15.97 -1.64
N GLY A 67 2.69 15.96 -0.70
CA GLY A 67 1.25 16.04 -1.02
C GLY A 67 0.67 14.76 -1.59
N ILE A 68 1.21 13.59 -1.25
CA ILE A 68 0.71 12.29 -1.67
C ILE A 68 0.30 11.52 -0.41
N GLY A 69 -0.96 11.06 -0.36
CA GLY A 69 -1.44 10.20 0.71
C GLY A 69 -0.82 8.80 0.60
N PHE A 70 -0.77 8.08 1.73
CA PHE A 70 -0.23 6.73 1.78
C PHE A 70 -1.06 5.90 2.76
N ILE A 71 -1.61 4.78 2.30
CA ILE A 71 -2.49 3.90 3.09
C ILE A 71 -2.00 2.47 2.96
N GLY A 72 -1.89 1.77 4.10
CA GLY A 72 -1.68 0.32 4.13
C GLY A 72 -3.00 -0.42 4.36
N ILE A 73 -3.20 -1.56 3.69
CA ILE A 73 -4.39 -2.41 3.84
C ILE A 73 -3.94 -3.84 4.10
N ASN A 74 -4.50 -4.46 5.15
CA ASN A 74 -4.33 -5.88 5.41
C ASN A 74 -5.63 -6.61 5.08
N SER A 75 -5.58 -7.49 4.09
CA SER A 75 -6.71 -8.28 3.60
C SER A 75 -6.56 -9.77 3.88
N ASN A 76 -5.52 -10.21 4.57
CA ASN A 76 -5.32 -11.62 4.88
C ASN A 76 -6.44 -12.16 5.77
N ASP A 77 -6.78 -13.42 5.57
CA ASP A 77 -7.80 -14.10 6.37
C ASP A 77 -7.33 -14.24 7.83
N SER A 78 -7.78 -13.33 8.68
CA SER A 78 -7.41 -13.32 10.10
C SER A 78 -8.07 -14.43 10.92
N SER A 79 -9.08 -15.10 10.39
CA SER A 79 -9.70 -16.25 11.06
C SER A 79 -8.78 -17.47 11.05
N VAL A 80 -7.86 -17.58 10.10
CA VAL A 80 -6.86 -18.64 9.98
C VAL A 80 -5.47 -18.13 10.38
N TYR A 81 -5.14 -16.90 9.97
CA TYR A 81 -3.83 -16.27 10.24
C TYR A 81 -3.99 -15.24 11.34
N GLU A 82 -3.98 -15.69 12.59
CA GLU A 82 -4.21 -14.84 13.76
C GLU A 82 -3.25 -13.65 13.86
N THR A 83 -2.02 -13.82 13.36
CA THR A 83 -1.03 -12.74 13.33
C THR A 83 -1.44 -11.57 12.42
N ASP A 84 -2.46 -11.74 11.60
CA ASP A 84 -3.04 -10.69 10.78
C ASP A 84 -4.40 -10.19 11.31
N SER A 85 -4.73 -10.47 12.58
CA SER A 85 -5.91 -9.93 13.23
C SER A 85 -5.80 -8.42 13.39
N PHE A 86 -6.95 -7.76 13.57
CA PHE A 86 -6.99 -6.32 13.83
C PHE A 86 -6.16 -5.94 15.07
N GLU A 87 -6.19 -6.76 16.12
CA GLU A 87 -5.40 -6.53 17.34
C GLU A 87 -3.89 -6.53 17.05
N HIS A 88 -3.43 -7.44 16.21
CA HIS A 88 -2.01 -7.49 15.80
C HIS A 88 -1.65 -6.33 14.87
N MET A 89 -2.60 -5.88 14.05
CA MET A 89 -2.41 -4.66 13.25
C MET A 89 -2.22 -3.44 14.14
N VAL A 90 -3.01 -3.30 15.21
CA VAL A 90 -2.86 -2.21 16.19
C VAL A 90 -1.46 -2.25 16.82
N LYS A 91 -1.01 -3.42 17.23
CA LYS A 91 0.32 -3.58 17.83
C LYS A 91 1.44 -3.17 16.86
N ARG A 92 1.31 -3.54 15.61
CA ARG A 92 2.28 -3.15 14.59
C ARG A 92 2.27 -1.63 14.37
N ALA A 93 1.09 -1.04 14.26
CA ALA A 93 0.95 0.40 14.07
C ALA A 93 1.54 1.20 15.23
N ASP A 94 1.40 0.71 16.45
CA ASP A 94 1.93 1.36 17.65
C ASP A 94 3.47 1.42 17.68
N LYS A 95 4.14 0.71 16.80
CA LYS A 95 5.61 0.77 16.66
C LYS A 95 6.09 1.97 15.83
N GLY A 96 5.22 2.92 15.52
CA GLY A 96 5.59 4.15 14.83
C GLY A 96 5.29 4.16 13.33
N MET A 97 4.31 3.40 12.89
CA MET A 97 3.85 3.41 11.49
C MET A 97 3.34 4.81 11.13
N PRO A 98 3.90 5.45 10.08
CA PRO A 98 3.56 6.84 9.75
C PRO A 98 2.35 7.00 8.81
N TYR A 99 1.55 5.96 8.59
CA TYR A 99 0.39 6.00 7.71
C TYR A 99 -0.75 5.16 8.28
N PRO A 100 -2.01 5.40 7.86
CA PRO A 100 -3.14 4.57 8.30
C PRO A 100 -2.97 3.12 7.88
N TYR A 101 -3.42 2.22 8.73
CA TYR A 101 -3.35 0.77 8.49
C TYR A 101 -4.75 0.20 8.60
N LEU A 102 -5.34 -0.15 7.46
CA LEU A 102 -6.75 -0.47 7.34
C LEU A 102 -7.00 -1.96 7.25
N HIS A 103 -8.09 -2.41 7.85
CA HIS A 103 -8.49 -3.82 7.86
C HIS A 103 -9.57 -4.08 6.82
N ASP A 104 -9.21 -4.83 5.79
CA ASP A 104 -10.12 -5.31 4.73
C ASP A 104 -10.59 -6.73 5.10
N GLU A 105 -11.41 -6.82 6.15
CA GLU A 105 -11.79 -8.09 6.76
C GLU A 105 -12.54 -9.03 5.80
N ASP A 106 -13.44 -8.48 4.99
CA ASP A 106 -14.21 -9.26 4.02
C ASP A 106 -13.46 -9.47 2.69
N GLN A 107 -12.27 -8.91 2.55
CA GLN A 107 -11.39 -9.05 1.37
C GLN A 107 -11.97 -8.42 0.09
N SER A 108 -12.99 -7.60 0.22
CA SER A 108 -13.65 -6.98 -0.94
C SER A 108 -12.72 -6.00 -1.67
N VAL A 109 -11.93 -5.23 -0.94
CA VAL A 109 -11.04 -4.23 -1.54
C VAL A 109 -9.89 -4.91 -2.29
N ALA A 110 -9.23 -5.89 -1.67
CA ALA A 110 -8.19 -6.65 -2.35
C ALA A 110 -8.71 -7.33 -3.61
N SER A 111 -9.91 -7.89 -3.56
CA SER A 111 -10.56 -8.52 -4.72
C SER A 111 -10.84 -7.51 -5.83
N GLN A 112 -11.38 -6.34 -5.50
CA GLN A 112 -11.68 -5.28 -6.47
C GLN A 112 -10.43 -4.73 -7.12
N TYR A 113 -9.35 -4.58 -6.36
CA TYR A 113 -8.06 -4.07 -6.89
C TYR A 113 -7.32 -5.14 -7.67
N GLY A 114 -7.63 -6.41 -7.45
CA GLY A 114 -6.89 -7.52 -8.04
C GLY A 114 -5.54 -7.73 -7.38
N ALA A 115 -5.42 -7.39 -6.09
CA ALA A 115 -4.19 -7.62 -5.32
C ALA A 115 -3.93 -9.11 -5.17
N LYS A 116 -2.69 -9.53 -5.42
CA LYS A 116 -2.29 -10.95 -5.41
C LYS A 116 -1.27 -11.26 -4.34
N ARG A 117 -0.42 -10.30 -4.01
CA ARG A 117 0.73 -10.48 -3.13
C ARG A 117 0.83 -9.37 -2.10
N THR A 118 1.67 -9.56 -1.11
CA THR A 118 2.04 -8.53 -0.12
C THR A 118 3.56 -8.45 -0.02
N PRO A 119 4.15 -7.25 -0.12
CA PRO A 119 3.51 -5.97 -0.41
C PRO A 119 3.22 -5.79 -1.90
N GLU A 120 2.09 -5.20 -2.22
CA GLU A 120 1.73 -4.83 -3.59
C GLU A 120 1.19 -3.41 -3.60
N PHE A 121 1.73 -2.55 -4.47
CA PHE A 121 1.50 -1.10 -4.44
C PHE A 121 0.68 -0.64 -5.63
N PHE A 122 -0.21 0.33 -5.36
CA PHE A 122 -1.04 1.00 -6.36
C PHE A 122 -0.89 2.51 -6.14
N PHE A 123 -0.41 3.23 -7.13
CA PHE A 123 -0.21 4.68 -7.04
C PHE A 123 -1.15 5.40 -8.01
N PHE A 124 -1.99 6.26 -7.44
CA PHE A 124 -2.96 7.09 -8.16
C PHE A 124 -2.50 8.54 -8.17
N ASN A 125 -2.66 9.22 -9.31
CA ASN A 125 -2.33 10.64 -9.44
C ASN A 125 -3.44 11.53 -8.86
N LYS A 126 -3.28 12.86 -8.99
CA LYS A 126 -4.23 13.84 -8.49
C LYS A 126 -5.65 13.72 -9.08
N ASP A 127 -5.79 13.11 -10.24
CA ASP A 127 -7.07 12.87 -10.92
C ASP A 127 -7.67 11.50 -10.57
N ASN A 128 -7.13 10.84 -9.56
CA ASN A 128 -7.52 9.49 -9.12
C ASN A 128 -7.35 8.42 -10.21
N SER A 129 -6.42 8.61 -11.12
CA SER A 129 -6.07 7.65 -12.15
C SER A 129 -4.85 6.83 -11.73
N LEU A 130 -4.91 5.51 -11.88
CA LEU A 130 -3.79 4.62 -11.58
C LEU A 130 -2.65 4.87 -12.56
N VAL A 131 -1.49 5.25 -12.05
CA VAL A 131 -0.31 5.57 -12.86
C VAL A 131 0.83 4.59 -12.69
N TYR A 132 0.83 3.83 -11.59
CA TYR A 132 1.81 2.77 -11.36
C TYR A 132 1.21 1.67 -10.47
N LYS A 133 1.53 0.42 -10.77
CA LYS A 133 1.25 -0.71 -9.88
C LYS A 133 2.38 -1.72 -9.89
N GLY A 134 2.60 -2.37 -8.77
CA GLY A 134 3.58 -3.42 -8.63
C GLY A 134 4.42 -3.33 -7.36
N ARG A 135 5.71 -3.48 -7.50
CA ARG A 135 6.69 -3.53 -6.40
C ARG A 135 7.18 -2.14 -6.00
N MET A 136 7.67 -2.03 -4.77
CA MET A 136 8.35 -0.81 -4.30
C MET A 136 9.76 -0.71 -4.90
N ASP A 137 10.51 -1.82 -4.84
CA ASP A 137 11.85 -1.96 -5.38
C ASP A 137 12.10 -3.41 -5.82
N ASP A 138 13.26 -3.69 -6.37
CA ASP A 138 13.63 -5.00 -6.90
C ASP A 138 14.20 -5.97 -5.86
N SER A 139 14.31 -5.56 -4.60
CA SER A 139 14.83 -6.44 -3.53
C SER A 139 14.10 -6.22 -2.20
N PRO A 140 12.84 -6.67 -2.08
CA PRO A 140 12.07 -6.43 -0.86
C PRO A 140 12.67 -7.10 0.38
N LYS A 141 13.37 -8.22 0.25
CA LYS A 141 13.96 -8.93 1.39
C LYS A 141 15.30 -8.35 1.85
N ASN A 142 16.05 -7.71 0.97
CA ASN A 142 17.40 -7.22 1.30
C ASN A 142 17.63 -5.82 0.75
N PRO A 143 17.60 -4.79 1.61
CA PRO A 143 17.80 -3.41 1.15
C PRO A 143 19.16 -3.19 0.51
N ALA A 144 20.18 -3.97 0.88
CA ALA A 144 21.52 -3.84 0.31
C ALA A 144 21.59 -4.26 -1.17
N ASP A 145 20.65 -5.08 -1.63
CA ASP A 145 20.61 -5.58 -3.00
C ASP A 145 19.70 -4.76 -3.92
N VAL A 146 19.10 -3.68 -3.43
CA VAL A 146 18.21 -2.83 -4.23
C VAL A 146 19.01 -2.14 -5.33
N THR A 147 18.60 -2.34 -6.59
CA THR A 147 19.19 -1.70 -7.76
C THR A 147 18.19 -0.81 -8.51
N SER A 148 16.88 -0.98 -8.26
CA SER A 148 15.84 -0.11 -8.82
C SER A 148 14.78 0.20 -7.76
N THR A 149 14.34 1.45 -7.75
CA THR A 149 13.32 1.97 -6.83
C THR A 149 12.09 2.38 -7.62
N ASP A 150 11.38 1.38 -8.16
CA ASP A 150 10.34 1.60 -9.16
C ASP A 150 9.21 2.51 -8.69
N LEU A 151 8.75 2.33 -7.45
CA LEU A 151 7.66 3.18 -6.90
C LEU A 151 8.14 4.61 -6.64
N LEU A 152 9.32 4.78 -6.05
CA LEU A 152 9.89 6.11 -5.82
C LEU A 152 10.11 6.86 -7.14
N ASP A 153 10.59 6.15 -8.15
CA ASP A 153 10.78 6.73 -9.48
C ASP A 153 9.45 7.19 -10.09
N ALA A 154 8.39 6.40 -9.91
CA ALA A 154 7.04 6.77 -10.35
C ALA A 154 6.52 8.01 -9.60
N VAL A 155 6.71 8.05 -8.29
CA VAL A 155 6.33 9.22 -7.47
C VAL A 155 7.05 10.47 -7.94
N ASN A 156 8.36 10.38 -8.14
CA ASN A 156 9.17 11.52 -8.58
C ASN A 156 8.80 11.98 -10.00
N ALA A 157 8.46 11.08 -10.90
CA ALA A 157 7.99 11.42 -12.24
C ALA A 157 6.71 12.25 -12.17
N VAL A 158 5.73 11.80 -11.39
CA VAL A 158 4.45 12.51 -11.22
C VAL A 158 4.67 13.88 -10.56
N LEU A 159 5.52 13.98 -9.54
CA LEU A 159 5.84 15.24 -8.89
C LEU A 159 6.51 16.23 -9.85
N ALA A 160 7.24 15.74 -10.84
CA ALA A 160 7.85 16.56 -11.90
C ALA A 160 6.88 16.91 -13.05
N GLY A 161 5.63 16.46 -12.98
CA GLY A 161 4.63 16.69 -14.01
C GLY A 161 4.70 15.72 -15.19
N ASN A 162 5.39 14.60 -15.02
CA ASN A 162 5.58 13.58 -16.05
C ASN A 162 4.83 12.29 -15.70
N GLU A 163 4.62 11.45 -16.70
CA GLU A 163 4.16 10.06 -16.45
C GLU A 163 5.35 9.19 -16.01
N PRO A 164 5.12 8.17 -15.17
CA PRO A 164 6.16 7.20 -14.87
C PRO A 164 6.67 6.53 -16.15
N GLU A 165 7.96 6.35 -16.25
CA GLU A 165 8.57 5.64 -17.37
C GLU A 165 8.20 4.15 -17.32
N ILE A 166 8.29 3.55 -16.13
CA ILE A 166 7.82 2.19 -15.87
C ILE A 166 6.51 2.30 -15.10
N LYS A 167 5.43 1.78 -15.70
CA LYS A 167 4.07 1.90 -15.16
C LYS A 167 3.59 0.65 -14.42
N THR A 168 4.21 -0.49 -14.70
CA THR A 168 3.83 -1.77 -14.10
C THR A 168 5.06 -2.63 -13.90
N THR A 169 5.16 -3.25 -12.72
CA THR A 169 6.14 -4.28 -12.43
C THR A 169 5.42 -5.47 -11.79
N GLU A 170 6.06 -6.64 -11.79
CA GLU A 170 5.58 -7.77 -11.01
C GLU A 170 5.79 -7.47 -9.53
N SER A 171 4.73 -7.58 -8.73
CA SER A 171 4.88 -7.52 -7.27
C SER A 171 5.69 -8.71 -6.78
N ILE A 172 6.52 -8.50 -5.78
CA ILE A 172 7.37 -9.55 -5.18
C ILE A 172 6.93 -9.69 -3.73
N GLY A 173 6.43 -10.88 -3.37
CA GLY A 173 5.97 -11.09 -2.01
C GLY A 173 5.24 -12.41 -1.83
N CYS A 174 4.68 -12.58 -0.64
CA CYS A 174 3.83 -13.71 -0.31
C CYS A 174 2.43 -13.50 -0.93
N SER A 175 1.73 -14.59 -1.23
CA SER A 175 0.35 -14.50 -1.70
C SER A 175 -0.57 -13.91 -0.63
N VAL A 176 -1.59 -13.18 -1.06
CA VAL A 176 -2.71 -12.79 -0.17
C VAL A 176 -3.39 -14.07 0.32
N LYS A 177 -3.72 -14.12 1.62
CA LYS A 177 -4.35 -15.30 2.23
C LYS A 177 -5.87 -15.15 2.15
N TRP A 178 -6.45 -15.75 1.13
CA TRP A 178 -7.89 -15.68 0.86
C TRP A 178 -8.67 -16.61 1.78
N LYS A 179 -9.88 -16.19 2.13
CA LYS A 179 -10.85 -17.04 2.82
C LYS A 179 -11.25 -18.20 1.90
N ALA A 180 -11.47 -19.36 2.53
CA ALA A 180 -11.91 -20.54 1.81
C ALA A 180 -13.35 -20.38 1.29
#